data_a06dfa40c9d403eeccafedf3c03302fa
#
_entry.id   a06dfa40c9d403eeccafedf3c03302fa
#
_cell.length_a   1.000
_cell.length_b   1.000
_cell.length_c   1.000
_cell.angle_alpha   90.00
_cell.angle_beta   90.00
_cell.angle_gamma   90.00
#
_symmetry.space_group_name_H-M   'P 1'
#
loop_
_entity.id
_entity.type
_entity.pdbx_description
1 polymer ?
#
loop_
_entity_poly.entity_id
_entity_poly.type
_entity_poly.pdbx_seq_one_letter_code
_entity_poly.pdbx_strand_id
1 'polypeptide(L)'
;GYQHAKYMEQIKEVKESNRKTGNYPTPMTKELNDSQKLSPVITLVLNYSQKEWEKPRCLNDMLEFPEDIGEKLTKWIPSYSVCVINLASQPETTIRQYQSDFKYIVRYLSCGNDRRKLDEYFQTTEFQLDHPEAFLDWLSAVTNDTRYRKAKELIEETEGKGGKINMCVLLDMYEERGVEKGISQGISQGISQGIEEINTLYHCLLADNRMEDIQKAIMDTDYQKELLREYGI
;
A
#
# COMPACT_ATOMS: atom_id res chain seq x y z
N GLY A 1 -14.74 25.33 7.43
CA GLY A 1 -13.83 24.27 7.08
C GLY A 1 -12.95 23.84 8.26
N TYR A 2 -12.05 22.86 8.04
CA TYR A 2 -11.20 22.25 9.05
C TYR A 2 -10.35 23.27 9.86
N GLN A 3 -9.70 24.23 9.19
CA GLN A 3 -8.92 25.28 9.86
C GLN A 3 -9.77 26.09 10.83
N HIS A 4 -10.97 26.49 10.43
CA HIS A 4 -11.90 27.22 11.29
C HIS A 4 -12.27 26.40 12.54
N ALA A 5 -12.62 25.13 12.36
CA ALA A 5 -12.94 24.23 13.46
C ALA A 5 -11.78 24.13 14.48
N LYS A 6 -10.54 24.01 14.00
CA LYS A 6 -9.35 23.95 14.86
C LYS A 6 -9.07 25.27 15.60
N TYR A 7 -9.30 26.41 14.99
CA TYR A 7 -9.21 27.69 15.70
C TYR A 7 -10.31 27.82 16.77
N MET A 8 -11.53 27.38 16.50
CA MET A 8 -12.61 27.40 17.49
C MET A 8 -12.31 26.46 18.68
N GLU A 9 -11.67 25.31 18.44
CA GLU A 9 -11.22 24.39 19.48
C GLU A 9 -10.18 25.06 20.38
N GLN A 10 -9.13 25.67 19.82
CA GLN A 10 -8.11 26.41 20.57
C GLN A 10 -8.72 27.56 21.38
N ILE A 11 -9.65 28.32 20.81
CA ILE A 11 -10.36 29.40 21.51
C ILE A 11 -11.11 28.85 22.73
N LYS A 12 -11.78 27.71 22.58
CA LYS A 12 -12.49 27.04 23.67
C LYS A 12 -11.54 26.63 24.80
N GLU A 13 -10.40 26.03 24.48
CA GLU A 13 -9.38 25.63 25.46
C GLU A 13 -8.84 26.82 26.22
N VAL A 14 -8.52 27.92 25.53
CA VAL A 14 -8.05 29.15 26.17
C VAL A 14 -9.12 29.74 27.09
N LYS A 15 -10.38 29.77 26.68
CA LYS A 15 -11.50 30.22 27.50
C LYS A 15 -11.66 29.39 28.81
N GLU A 16 -11.54 28.07 28.68
CA GLU A 16 -11.61 27.17 29.83
C GLU A 16 -10.42 27.38 30.79
N SER A 17 -9.22 27.57 30.26
CA SER A 17 -8.03 27.89 31.04
C SER A 17 -8.18 29.21 31.79
N ASN A 18 -8.64 30.27 31.12
CA ASN A 18 -8.89 31.56 31.72
C ASN A 18 -9.94 31.49 32.85
N ARG A 19 -10.96 30.66 32.71
CA ARG A 19 -11.96 30.42 33.78
C ARG A 19 -11.33 29.75 35.01
N LYS A 20 -10.47 28.78 34.81
CA LYS A 20 -9.82 28.05 35.92
C LYS A 20 -8.81 28.91 36.68
N THR A 21 -8.12 29.80 35.99
CA THR A 21 -7.07 30.64 36.56
C THR A 21 -7.59 31.98 37.08
N GLY A 22 -8.88 32.30 36.91
CA GLY A 22 -9.46 33.59 37.27
C GLY A 22 -8.95 34.77 36.45
N ASN A 23 -8.25 34.49 35.35
CA ASN A 23 -7.65 35.48 34.47
C ASN A 23 -8.65 35.92 33.40
N TYR A 24 -9.67 36.68 33.82
CA TYR A 24 -10.67 37.18 32.88
C TYR A 24 -10.15 38.47 32.22
N PRO A 25 -10.04 38.50 30.89
CA PRO A 25 -9.98 39.77 30.19
C PRO A 25 -11.29 40.52 30.42
N THR A 26 -11.22 41.84 30.44
CA THR A 26 -12.33 42.78 30.70
C THR A 26 -13.75 42.29 30.38
N PRO A 27 -14.80 42.69 31.15
CA PRO A 27 -16.14 42.06 31.07
C PRO A 27 -16.83 42.06 29.70
N MET A 28 -16.32 42.82 28.73
CA MET A 28 -16.92 42.92 27.39
C MET A 28 -16.32 41.97 26.34
N THR A 29 -15.15 41.42 26.60
CA THR A 29 -14.52 40.47 25.64
C THR A 29 -14.24 39.14 26.34
N LYS A 30 -15.21 38.26 26.36
CA LYS A 30 -15.11 36.92 26.97
C LYS A 30 -14.18 35.97 26.19
N GLU A 31 -13.34 36.46 25.26
CA GLU A 31 -12.67 35.60 24.30
C GLU A 31 -11.17 35.46 24.57
N LEU A 32 -10.37 36.19 23.93
CA LEU A 32 -8.92 36.16 24.05
C LEU A 32 -8.40 37.47 24.67
N ASN A 33 -7.40 37.37 25.51
CA ASN A 33 -6.65 38.52 26.00
C ASN A 33 -5.71 38.98 24.84
N ASP A 34 -5.41 40.29 24.77
CA ASP A 34 -4.55 40.86 23.72
C ASP A 34 -3.16 40.25 23.65
N SER A 35 -2.68 39.64 24.73
CA SER A 35 -1.41 38.92 24.80
C SER A 35 -1.50 37.45 24.38
N GLN A 36 -2.71 36.89 24.31
CA GLN A 36 -2.92 35.48 23.96
C GLN A 36 -2.94 35.31 22.45
N LYS A 37 -2.16 34.36 21.96
CA LYS A 37 -2.07 34.02 20.51
C LYS A 37 -2.50 32.60 20.32
N LEU A 38 -3.18 32.35 19.20
CA LEU A 38 -3.50 31.00 18.74
C LEU A 38 -2.31 30.43 17.94
N SER A 39 -2.14 29.14 18.01
CA SER A 39 -1.19 28.44 17.14
C SER A 39 -1.68 28.42 15.70
N PRO A 40 -0.80 28.61 14.71
CA PRO A 40 -1.21 28.55 13.31
C PRO A 40 -1.70 27.15 12.94
N VAL A 41 -2.77 27.10 12.16
CA VAL A 41 -3.33 25.85 11.60
C VAL A 41 -3.03 25.80 10.12
N ILE A 42 -2.26 24.81 9.70
CA ILE A 42 -1.87 24.59 8.30
C ILE A 42 -2.60 23.36 7.79
N THR A 43 -3.26 23.49 6.65
CA THR A 43 -3.83 22.33 5.94
C THR A 43 -2.79 21.84 4.94
N LEU A 44 -2.33 20.61 5.18
CA LEU A 44 -1.38 19.93 4.30
C LEU A 44 -2.12 18.85 3.50
N VAL A 45 -1.95 18.88 2.18
CA VAL A 45 -2.46 17.87 1.26
C VAL A 45 -1.28 17.11 0.67
N LEU A 46 -1.23 15.81 0.89
CA LEU A 46 -0.25 14.92 0.29
C LEU A 46 -0.85 14.36 -1.00
N ASN A 47 -0.30 14.75 -2.14
CA ASN A 47 -0.71 14.22 -3.44
C ASN A 47 0.12 12.97 -3.77
N TYR A 48 -0.50 11.80 -3.72
CA TYR A 48 0.09 10.50 -4.08
C TYR A 48 0.05 10.20 -5.58
N SER A 49 -0.64 11.04 -6.36
CA SER A 49 -0.76 10.87 -7.81
C SER A 49 0.60 11.09 -8.49
N GLN A 50 0.81 10.38 -9.61
CA GLN A 50 1.92 10.66 -10.53
C GLN A 50 1.76 12.00 -11.24
N LYS A 51 0.53 12.53 -11.30
CA LYS A 51 0.25 13.86 -11.87
C LYS A 51 0.37 14.93 -10.79
N GLU A 52 0.96 16.04 -11.14
CA GLU A 52 0.98 17.21 -10.28
C GLU A 52 -0.43 17.73 -9.98
N TRP A 53 -0.55 18.39 -8.84
CA TRP A 53 -1.82 18.98 -8.43
C TRP A 53 -2.10 20.25 -9.25
N GLU A 54 -3.05 20.18 -10.15
CA GLU A 54 -3.48 21.28 -11.02
C GLU A 54 -4.77 21.97 -10.53
N LYS A 55 -5.35 21.50 -9.42
CA LYS A 55 -6.60 22.06 -8.87
C LYS A 55 -6.32 23.34 -8.06
N PRO A 56 -7.34 24.19 -7.81
CA PRO A 56 -7.21 25.35 -6.96
C PRO A 56 -6.56 25.05 -5.61
N ARG A 57 -5.70 25.96 -5.15
CA ARG A 57 -4.98 25.83 -3.87
C ARG A 57 -5.49 26.76 -2.79
N CYS A 58 -6.35 27.70 -3.14
CA CYS A 58 -7.00 28.57 -2.17
C CYS A 58 -8.46 28.82 -2.55
N LEU A 59 -9.23 29.35 -1.59
CA LEU A 59 -10.65 29.65 -1.81
C LEU A 59 -10.82 30.68 -2.93
N ASN A 60 -9.94 31.68 -2.99
CA ASN A 60 -10.05 32.76 -3.98
C ASN A 60 -9.94 32.25 -5.42
N ASP A 61 -9.17 31.17 -5.65
CA ASP A 61 -9.04 30.54 -6.98
C ASP A 61 -10.36 29.87 -7.46
N MET A 62 -11.32 29.71 -6.55
CA MET A 62 -12.62 29.07 -6.81
C MET A 62 -13.79 30.07 -6.87
N LEU A 63 -13.51 31.35 -6.62
CA LEU A 63 -14.52 32.39 -6.60
C LEU A 63 -14.50 33.17 -7.91
N GLU A 64 -15.69 33.50 -8.40
CA GLU A 64 -15.87 34.40 -9.52
C GLU A 64 -15.98 35.84 -9.01
N PHE A 65 -15.12 36.71 -9.48
CA PHE A 65 -15.08 38.12 -9.10
C PHE A 65 -15.53 39.00 -10.25
N PRO A 66 -16.33 40.07 -9.97
CA PRO A 66 -16.67 41.05 -10.97
C PRO A 66 -15.40 41.74 -11.51
N GLU A 67 -15.35 41.99 -12.82
CA GLU A 67 -14.16 42.53 -13.50
C GLU A 67 -13.72 43.88 -12.92
N ASP A 68 -14.66 44.75 -12.56
CA ASP A 68 -14.41 46.13 -12.16
C ASP A 68 -13.88 46.31 -10.73
N ILE A 69 -14.20 45.37 -9.82
CA ILE A 69 -13.90 45.47 -8.38
C ILE A 69 -13.22 44.22 -7.80
N GLY A 70 -12.97 43.22 -8.62
CA GLY A 70 -12.45 41.92 -8.16
C GLY A 70 -11.16 42.03 -7.36
N GLU A 71 -10.16 42.75 -7.83
CA GLU A 71 -8.90 42.98 -7.11
C GLU A 71 -9.09 43.69 -5.75
N LYS A 72 -10.11 44.54 -5.62
CA LYS A 72 -10.39 45.23 -4.37
C LYS A 72 -11.09 44.31 -3.37
N LEU A 73 -11.98 43.43 -3.87
CA LEU A 73 -12.72 42.47 -3.05
C LEU A 73 -11.83 41.36 -2.49
N THR A 74 -10.82 40.89 -3.24
CA THR A 74 -9.92 39.83 -2.77
C THR A 74 -9.22 40.16 -1.45
N LYS A 75 -9.00 41.46 -1.17
CA LYS A 75 -8.38 41.93 0.09
C LYS A 75 -9.27 41.71 1.32
N TRP A 76 -10.58 41.61 1.10
CA TRP A 76 -11.57 41.49 2.16
C TRP A 76 -12.07 40.07 2.37
N ILE A 77 -11.77 39.19 1.42
CA ILE A 77 -12.17 37.79 1.48
C ILE A 77 -11.01 36.96 2.04
N PRO A 78 -11.22 36.30 3.21
CA PRO A 78 -10.17 35.43 3.75
C PRO A 78 -9.78 34.34 2.76
N SER A 79 -8.51 34.28 2.40
CA SER A 79 -7.99 33.20 1.57
C SER A 79 -7.59 32.03 2.45
N TYR A 80 -8.34 30.91 2.30
CA TYR A 80 -7.98 29.64 2.92
C TYR A 80 -7.14 28.84 1.94
N SER A 81 -5.82 28.92 2.10
CA SER A 81 -4.90 28.15 1.27
C SER A 81 -4.58 26.78 1.86
N VAL A 82 -4.30 25.84 0.98
CA VAL A 82 -3.80 24.50 1.31
C VAL A 82 -2.36 24.37 0.81
N CYS A 83 -1.50 23.80 1.63
CA CYS A 83 -0.14 23.44 1.21
C CYS A 83 -0.18 22.07 0.54
N VAL A 84 0.10 22.01 -0.76
CA VAL A 84 0.09 20.76 -1.52
C VAL A 84 1.51 20.30 -1.75
N ILE A 85 1.80 19.07 -1.33
CA ILE A 85 3.06 18.39 -1.58
C ILE A 85 2.80 17.25 -2.59
N ASN A 86 3.38 17.37 -3.78
CA ASN A 86 3.37 16.30 -4.78
C ASN A 86 4.48 15.30 -4.42
N LEU A 87 4.12 14.13 -3.94
CA LEU A 87 5.09 13.17 -3.41
C LEU A 87 5.93 12.52 -4.51
N ALA A 88 5.33 12.25 -5.66
CA ALA A 88 6.02 11.60 -6.78
C ALA A 88 7.10 12.47 -7.43
N SER A 89 7.01 13.81 -7.31
CA SER A 89 7.96 14.76 -7.91
C SER A 89 8.91 15.41 -6.89
N GLN A 90 9.05 14.80 -5.68
CA GLN A 90 9.98 15.33 -4.69
C GLN A 90 11.44 15.13 -5.13
N PRO A 91 12.28 16.18 -5.00
CA PRO A 91 13.70 16.06 -5.28
C PRO A 91 14.39 15.16 -4.25
N GLU A 92 15.44 14.47 -4.68
CA GLU A 92 16.21 13.54 -3.85
C GLU A 92 16.71 14.18 -2.55
N THR A 93 17.10 15.45 -2.60
CA THR A 93 17.54 16.23 -1.43
C THR A 93 16.46 16.35 -0.37
N THR A 94 15.19 16.44 -0.76
CA THR A 94 14.05 16.49 0.15
C THR A 94 13.73 15.09 0.69
N ILE A 95 13.77 14.06 -0.16
CA ILE A 95 13.49 12.68 0.25
C ILE A 95 14.45 12.23 1.36
N ARG A 96 15.72 12.58 1.27
CA ARG A 96 16.75 12.27 2.29
C ARG A 96 16.52 12.96 3.63
N GLN A 97 15.72 14.01 3.69
CA GLN A 97 15.40 14.71 4.95
C GLN A 97 14.31 14.01 5.76
N TYR A 98 13.53 13.13 5.15
CA TYR A 98 12.53 12.35 5.88
C TYR A 98 13.22 11.31 6.77
N GLN A 99 12.92 11.32 8.06
CA GLN A 99 13.55 10.44 9.06
C GLN A 99 12.75 9.15 9.29
N SER A 100 11.43 9.16 9.05
CA SER A 100 10.54 8.02 9.24
C SER A 100 10.50 7.12 8.00
N ASP A 101 9.77 6.01 8.10
CA ASP A 101 9.48 5.10 6.99
C ASP A 101 8.82 5.79 5.79
N PHE A 102 8.30 6.99 6.00
CA PHE A 102 7.71 7.82 4.94
C PHE A 102 8.70 8.11 3.79
N LYS A 103 10.01 8.15 4.06
CA LYS A 103 11.04 8.27 3.01
C LYS A 103 10.95 7.16 1.94
N TYR A 104 10.64 5.94 2.38
CA TYR A 104 10.50 4.79 1.47
C TYR A 104 9.25 4.91 0.62
N ILE A 105 8.15 5.42 1.19
CA ILE A 105 6.91 5.71 0.45
C ILE A 105 7.15 6.73 -0.63
N VAL A 106 7.77 7.86 -0.29
CA VAL A 106 8.05 8.94 -1.25
C VAL A 106 8.99 8.46 -2.35
N ARG A 107 10.02 7.68 -2.00
CA ARG A 107 10.94 7.10 -2.96
C ARG A 107 10.25 6.13 -3.92
N TYR A 108 9.40 5.25 -3.41
CA TYR A 108 8.57 4.37 -4.23
C TYR A 108 7.73 5.17 -5.24
N LEU A 109 7.02 6.21 -4.77
CA LEU A 109 6.19 7.06 -5.62
C LEU A 109 7.03 7.80 -6.69
N SER A 110 8.27 8.18 -6.38
CA SER A 110 9.16 8.85 -7.34
C SER A 110 9.62 7.92 -8.47
N CYS A 111 9.58 6.60 -8.29
CA CYS A 111 9.84 5.64 -9.36
C CYS A 111 8.71 5.60 -10.41
N GLY A 112 7.51 6.05 -10.04
CA GLY A 112 6.36 6.08 -10.92
C GLY A 112 5.93 4.69 -11.38
N ASN A 113 5.53 4.60 -12.65
CA ASN A 113 5.18 3.34 -13.30
C ASN A 113 6.38 2.68 -14.02
N ASP A 114 7.59 3.19 -13.80
CA ASP A 114 8.78 2.65 -14.41
C ASP A 114 9.24 1.39 -13.64
N ARG A 115 8.94 0.24 -14.23
CA ARG A 115 9.26 -1.06 -13.63
C ARG A 115 10.75 -1.25 -13.35
N ARG A 116 11.63 -0.71 -14.21
CA ARG A 116 13.08 -0.84 -14.02
C ARG A 116 13.54 -0.05 -12.79
N LYS A 117 13.01 1.17 -12.61
CA LYS A 117 13.33 1.99 -11.43
C LYS A 117 12.79 1.37 -10.16
N LEU A 118 11.62 0.73 -10.21
CA LEU A 118 11.05 0.01 -9.07
C LEU A 118 11.91 -1.21 -8.71
N ASP A 119 12.29 -2.02 -9.69
CA ASP A 119 13.15 -3.19 -9.47
C ASP A 119 14.51 -2.76 -8.90
N GLU A 120 15.15 -1.74 -9.48
CA GLU A 120 16.39 -1.16 -8.96
C GLU A 120 16.22 -0.64 -7.54
N TYR A 121 15.13 0.05 -7.26
CA TYR A 121 14.82 0.56 -5.93
C TYR A 121 14.73 -0.56 -4.89
N PHE A 122 14.00 -1.63 -5.19
CA PHE A 122 13.87 -2.76 -4.26
C PHE A 122 15.16 -3.55 -4.10
N GLN A 123 15.99 -3.67 -5.15
CA GLN A 123 17.25 -4.40 -5.09
C GLN A 123 18.38 -3.63 -4.38
N THR A 124 18.40 -2.30 -4.51
CA THR A 124 19.51 -1.47 -4.00
C THR A 124 19.24 -0.82 -2.64
N THR A 125 17.99 -0.84 -2.18
CA THR A 125 17.61 -0.17 -0.93
C THR A 125 17.64 -1.14 0.25
N GLU A 126 18.48 -0.86 1.24
CA GLU A 126 18.39 -1.50 2.54
C GLU A 126 17.21 -0.89 3.31
N PHE A 127 16.10 -1.61 3.36
CA PHE A 127 14.93 -1.19 4.10
C PHE A 127 15.12 -1.47 5.59
N GLN A 128 15.18 -0.41 6.38
CA GLN A 128 15.14 -0.47 7.85
C GLN A 128 13.86 0.22 8.31
N LEU A 129 12.78 -0.57 8.39
CA LEU A 129 11.46 -0.06 8.72
C LEU A 129 11.23 -0.09 10.22
N ASP A 130 10.72 1.02 10.76
CA ASP A 130 10.25 1.08 12.15
C ASP A 130 8.81 0.54 12.27
N HIS A 131 8.01 0.64 11.18
CA HIS A 131 6.63 0.17 11.09
C HIS A 131 6.40 -0.65 9.81
N PRO A 132 7.00 -1.86 9.70
CA PRO A 132 6.94 -2.67 8.47
C PRO A 132 5.51 -3.06 8.07
N GLU A 133 4.66 -3.36 9.04
CA GLU A 133 3.27 -3.71 8.79
C GLU A 133 2.49 -2.58 8.09
N ALA A 134 2.63 -1.35 8.61
CA ALA A 134 1.97 -0.17 8.03
C ALA A 134 2.47 0.13 6.62
N PHE A 135 3.77 -0.09 6.37
CA PHE A 135 4.37 0.08 5.05
C PHE A 135 3.85 -0.95 4.05
N LEU A 136 3.73 -2.22 4.46
CA LEU A 136 3.18 -3.30 3.62
C LEU A 136 1.68 -3.10 3.34
N ASP A 137 0.91 -2.67 4.33
CA ASP A 137 -0.50 -2.34 4.16
C ASP A 137 -0.68 -1.20 3.14
N TRP A 138 0.18 -0.18 3.23
CA TRP A 138 0.20 0.92 2.27
C TRP A 138 0.57 0.44 0.85
N LEU A 139 1.64 -0.36 0.71
CA LEU A 139 2.02 -0.94 -0.59
C LEU A 139 0.89 -1.77 -1.19
N SER A 140 0.27 -2.63 -0.39
CA SER A 140 -0.87 -3.43 -0.84
C SER A 140 -2.03 -2.57 -1.34
N ALA A 141 -2.33 -1.46 -0.64
CA ALA A 141 -3.41 -0.57 -1.02
C ALA A 141 -3.12 0.22 -2.31
N VAL A 142 -1.87 0.68 -2.49
CA VAL A 142 -1.48 1.50 -3.65
C VAL A 142 -1.27 0.68 -4.90
N THR A 143 -0.68 -0.52 -4.77
CA THR A 143 -0.40 -1.42 -5.90
C THR A 143 -1.56 -2.34 -6.23
N ASN A 144 -2.54 -2.47 -5.33
CA ASN A 144 -3.59 -3.49 -5.37
C ASN A 144 -3.00 -4.92 -5.43
N ASP A 145 -1.80 -5.12 -4.88
CA ASP A 145 -1.08 -6.38 -4.89
C ASP A 145 -1.21 -7.08 -3.54
N THR A 146 -1.89 -8.21 -3.53
CA THR A 146 -2.14 -9.01 -2.32
C THR A 146 -0.89 -9.68 -1.76
N ARG A 147 0.22 -9.75 -2.53
CA ARG A 147 1.50 -10.32 -2.07
C ARG A 147 2.03 -9.58 -0.85
N TYR A 148 1.93 -8.26 -0.83
CA TYR A 148 2.37 -7.44 0.32
C TYR A 148 1.57 -7.74 1.60
N ARG A 149 0.26 -8.04 1.47
CA ARG A 149 -0.57 -8.43 2.63
C ARG A 149 -0.16 -9.79 3.18
N LYS A 150 0.16 -10.75 2.30
CA LYS A 150 0.63 -12.07 2.70
C LYS A 150 2.04 -12.05 3.27
N ALA A 151 2.90 -11.15 2.78
CA ALA A 151 4.21 -10.92 3.36
C ALA A 151 4.13 -10.42 4.82
N LYS A 152 3.08 -9.69 5.18
CA LYS A 152 2.81 -9.28 6.56
C LYS A 152 2.59 -10.48 7.50
N GLU A 153 1.87 -11.52 7.05
CA GLU A 153 1.66 -12.75 7.82
C GLU A 153 2.98 -13.45 8.14
N LEU A 154 3.99 -13.34 7.25
CA LEU A 154 5.32 -13.89 7.47
C LEU A 154 6.10 -13.15 8.56
N ILE A 155 5.93 -11.82 8.66
CA ILE A 155 6.55 -11.01 9.71
C ILE A 155 6.01 -11.42 11.09
N GLU A 156 4.70 -11.59 11.19
CA GLU A 156 4.05 -12.02 12.44
C GLU A 156 4.51 -13.40 12.89
N GLU A 157 4.83 -14.31 11.95
CA GLU A 157 5.33 -15.65 12.25
C GLU A 157 6.81 -15.70 12.63
N THR A 158 7.66 -14.80 12.06
CA THR A 158 9.12 -14.89 12.18
C THR A 158 9.72 -14.05 13.28
N GLU A 159 9.09 -12.93 13.66
CA GLU A 159 9.61 -12.05 14.70
C GLU A 159 8.52 -11.58 15.67
N GLY A 160 8.71 -11.92 16.94
CA GLY A 160 7.95 -11.28 18.02
C GLY A 160 8.22 -9.77 18.05
N LYS A 161 7.21 -8.98 17.69
CA LYS A 161 7.03 -7.52 17.89
C LYS A 161 8.30 -6.67 17.96
N GLY A 162 8.64 -5.97 16.89
CA GLY A 162 9.51 -4.80 16.91
C GLY A 162 10.91 -4.95 16.31
N GLY A 163 11.16 -5.93 15.45
CA GLY A 163 12.42 -6.08 14.72
C GLY A 163 12.48 -5.20 13.45
N LYS A 164 13.67 -4.65 13.16
CA LYS A 164 13.94 -4.02 11.87
C LYS A 164 13.96 -5.09 10.79
N ILE A 165 13.02 -5.02 9.85
CA ILE A 165 12.89 -6.01 8.79
C ILE A 165 13.54 -5.48 7.53
N ASN A 166 14.40 -6.30 6.93
CA ASN A 166 14.90 -6.06 5.58
C ASN A 166 13.83 -6.50 4.57
N MET A 167 13.26 -5.54 3.86
CA MET A 167 12.19 -5.77 2.89
C MET A 167 12.61 -6.75 1.78
N CYS A 168 13.88 -6.73 1.34
CA CYS A 168 14.37 -7.64 0.33
C CYS A 168 14.31 -9.10 0.82
N VAL A 169 14.77 -9.36 2.05
CA VAL A 169 14.70 -10.70 2.66
C VAL A 169 13.26 -11.19 2.78
N LEU A 170 12.33 -10.28 3.12
CA LEU A 170 10.91 -10.62 3.22
C LEU A 170 10.30 -10.98 1.86
N LEU A 171 10.62 -10.22 0.81
CA LEU A 171 10.15 -10.51 -0.55
C LEU A 171 10.75 -11.81 -1.09
N ASP A 172 12.03 -12.05 -0.86
CA ASP A 172 12.72 -13.30 -1.25
C ASP A 172 12.08 -14.51 -0.55
N MET A 173 11.85 -14.43 0.76
CA MET A 173 11.15 -15.49 1.51
C MET A 173 9.74 -15.74 0.99
N TYR A 174 9.04 -14.69 0.56
CA TYR A 174 7.71 -14.82 -0.01
C TYR A 174 7.73 -15.52 -1.38
N GLU A 175 8.71 -15.18 -2.23
CA GLU A 175 8.89 -15.81 -3.54
C GLU A 175 9.26 -17.28 -3.39
N GLU A 176 10.19 -17.62 -2.49
CA GLU A 176 10.57 -19.00 -2.19
C GLU A 176 9.37 -19.84 -1.74
N ARG A 177 8.55 -19.34 -0.81
CA ARG A 177 7.31 -20.04 -0.39
C ARG A 177 6.29 -20.17 -1.53
N GLY A 178 6.23 -19.20 -2.44
CA GLY A 178 5.39 -19.26 -3.64
C GLY A 178 5.82 -20.39 -4.58
N VAL A 179 7.11 -20.51 -4.81
CA VAL A 179 7.71 -21.58 -5.62
C VAL A 179 7.47 -22.94 -4.97
N GLU A 180 7.72 -23.09 -3.67
CA GLU A 180 7.51 -24.32 -2.92
C GLU A 180 6.06 -24.81 -2.95
N LYS A 181 5.10 -23.88 -2.74
CA LYS A 181 3.67 -24.17 -2.90
C LYS A 181 3.31 -24.57 -4.33
N GLY A 182 3.86 -23.88 -5.34
CA GLY A 182 3.63 -24.20 -6.74
C GLY A 182 4.12 -25.59 -7.10
N ILE A 183 5.32 -25.96 -6.65
CA ILE A 183 5.88 -27.31 -6.82
C ILE A 183 4.99 -28.35 -6.14
N SER A 184 4.63 -28.13 -4.87
CA SER A 184 3.79 -29.06 -4.11
C SER A 184 2.41 -29.26 -4.77
N GLN A 185 1.78 -28.18 -5.22
CA GLN A 185 0.52 -28.26 -5.96
C GLN A 185 0.67 -28.98 -7.30
N GLY A 186 1.73 -28.68 -8.04
CA GLY A 186 2.02 -29.35 -9.32
C GLY A 186 2.23 -30.85 -9.15
N ILE A 187 2.98 -31.28 -8.13
CA ILE A 187 3.18 -32.69 -7.81
C ILE A 187 1.83 -33.34 -7.44
N SER A 188 1.03 -32.72 -6.58
CA SER A 188 -0.27 -33.26 -6.18
C SER A 188 -1.23 -33.39 -7.37
N GLN A 189 -1.29 -32.40 -8.24
CA GLN A 189 -2.10 -32.45 -9.46
C GLN A 189 -1.60 -33.53 -10.43
N GLY A 190 -0.29 -33.62 -10.63
CA GLY A 190 0.31 -34.63 -11.50
C GLY A 190 0.03 -36.07 -11.01
N ILE A 191 0.11 -36.30 -9.69
CA ILE A 191 -0.25 -37.61 -9.10
C ILE A 191 -1.72 -37.91 -9.35
N SER A 192 -2.62 -36.94 -9.10
CA SER A 192 -4.07 -37.15 -9.28
C SER A 192 -4.41 -37.42 -10.75
N GLN A 193 -3.83 -36.70 -11.68
CA GLN A 193 -4.01 -36.92 -13.12
C GLN A 193 -3.47 -38.28 -13.54
N GLY A 194 -2.26 -38.65 -13.11
CA GLY A 194 -1.68 -39.94 -13.43
C GLY A 194 -2.53 -41.13 -12.92
N ILE A 195 -3.11 -41.00 -11.73
CA ILE A 195 -4.03 -42.03 -11.20
C ILE A 195 -5.30 -42.12 -12.06
N GLU A 196 -5.85 -40.99 -12.50
CA GLU A 196 -7.05 -40.93 -13.35
C GLU A 196 -6.80 -41.53 -14.72
N GLU A 197 -5.66 -41.21 -15.34
CA GLU A 197 -5.22 -41.78 -16.60
C GLU A 197 -5.07 -43.32 -16.53
N ILE A 198 -4.40 -43.81 -15.49
CA ILE A 198 -4.21 -45.25 -15.26
C ILE A 198 -5.55 -45.98 -15.06
N ASN A 199 -6.43 -45.39 -14.26
CA ASN A 199 -7.76 -45.97 -14.00
C ASN A 199 -8.58 -45.99 -15.29
N THR A 200 -8.50 -44.92 -16.09
CA THR A 200 -9.18 -44.85 -17.40
C THR A 200 -8.64 -45.92 -18.35
N LEU A 201 -7.33 -46.08 -18.43
CA LEU A 201 -6.67 -47.13 -19.24
C LEU A 201 -7.18 -48.52 -18.82
N TYR A 202 -7.14 -48.84 -17.51
CA TYR A 202 -7.58 -50.14 -17.04
C TYR A 202 -9.06 -50.39 -17.32
N HIS A 203 -9.90 -49.36 -17.24
CA HIS A 203 -11.30 -49.45 -17.59
C HIS A 203 -11.51 -49.80 -19.08
N CYS A 204 -10.76 -49.13 -19.98
CA CYS A 204 -10.79 -49.39 -21.40
C CYS A 204 -10.30 -50.83 -21.72
N LEU A 205 -9.19 -51.23 -21.13
CA LEU A 205 -8.65 -52.60 -21.32
C LEU A 205 -9.62 -53.69 -20.82
N LEU A 206 -10.32 -53.45 -19.74
CA LEU A 206 -11.36 -54.36 -19.23
C LEU A 206 -12.54 -54.44 -20.18
N ALA A 207 -12.98 -53.31 -20.73
CA ALA A 207 -14.08 -53.28 -21.73
C ALA A 207 -13.74 -54.06 -23.01
N ASP A 208 -12.46 -54.01 -23.42
CA ASP A 208 -11.94 -54.70 -24.60
C ASP A 208 -11.54 -56.16 -24.33
N ASN A 209 -11.77 -56.68 -23.12
CA ASN A 209 -11.37 -58.02 -22.66
C ASN A 209 -9.85 -58.29 -22.75
N ARG A 210 -9.01 -57.30 -22.60
CA ARG A 210 -7.53 -57.37 -22.66
C ARG A 210 -6.91 -57.57 -21.30
N MET A 211 -7.30 -58.62 -20.59
CA MET A 211 -6.84 -58.90 -19.22
C MET A 211 -5.35 -59.19 -19.11
N GLU A 212 -4.73 -59.81 -20.12
CA GLU A 212 -3.30 -60.08 -20.16
C GLU A 212 -2.49 -58.77 -20.23
N ASP A 213 -2.99 -57.78 -20.95
CA ASP A 213 -2.37 -56.49 -21.08
C ASP A 213 -2.41 -55.70 -19.76
N ILE A 214 -3.47 -55.83 -18.98
CA ILE A 214 -3.57 -55.27 -17.62
C ILE A 214 -2.48 -55.86 -16.72
N GLN A 215 -2.36 -57.20 -16.73
CA GLN A 215 -1.35 -57.88 -15.90
C GLN A 215 0.07 -57.47 -16.27
N LYS A 216 0.34 -57.32 -17.57
CA LYS A 216 1.64 -56.87 -18.08
C LYS A 216 1.90 -55.42 -17.75
N ALA A 217 0.94 -54.53 -17.92
CA ALA A 217 1.05 -53.11 -17.65
C ALA A 217 1.32 -52.81 -16.14
N ILE A 218 0.79 -53.61 -15.22
CA ILE A 218 1.06 -53.49 -13.79
C ILE A 218 2.53 -53.81 -13.47
N MET A 219 3.15 -54.69 -14.22
CA MET A 219 4.53 -55.14 -14.01
C MET A 219 5.55 -54.35 -14.84
N ASP A 220 5.16 -53.75 -15.93
CA ASP A 220 6.00 -53.05 -16.90
C ASP A 220 5.47 -51.64 -17.15
N THR A 221 6.13 -50.64 -16.56
CA THR A 221 5.75 -49.25 -16.69
C THR A 221 5.92 -48.68 -18.10
N ASP A 222 6.87 -49.19 -18.88
CA ASP A 222 7.06 -48.72 -20.25
C ASP A 222 5.98 -49.29 -21.16
N TYR A 223 5.59 -50.54 -20.99
CA TYR A 223 4.44 -51.09 -21.67
C TYR A 223 3.13 -50.35 -21.27
N GLN A 224 2.97 -49.97 -20.02
CA GLN A 224 1.83 -49.16 -19.59
C GLN A 224 1.78 -47.81 -20.36
N LYS A 225 2.92 -47.13 -20.52
CA LYS A 225 3.01 -45.91 -21.33
C LYS A 225 2.69 -46.12 -22.79
N GLU A 226 3.04 -47.25 -23.37
CA GLU A 226 2.67 -47.60 -24.75
C GLU A 226 1.16 -47.74 -24.87
N LEU A 227 0.49 -48.42 -23.94
CA LEU A 227 -0.95 -48.57 -23.92
C LEU A 227 -1.68 -47.23 -23.70
N LEU A 228 -1.19 -46.34 -22.83
CA LEU A 228 -1.75 -45.00 -22.70
C LEU A 228 -1.74 -44.22 -24.02
N ARG A 229 -0.64 -44.31 -24.79
CA ARG A 229 -0.56 -43.71 -26.13
C ARG A 229 -1.50 -44.37 -27.12
N GLU A 230 -1.65 -45.72 -27.06
CA GLU A 230 -2.55 -46.48 -27.93
C GLU A 230 -3.99 -46.04 -27.74
N TYR A 231 -4.40 -45.79 -26.50
CA TYR A 231 -5.76 -45.36 -26.16
C TYR A 231 -5.96 -43.85 -26.22
N GLY A 232 -4.91 -43.07 -26.43
CA GLY A 232 -4.98 -41.61 -26.54
C GLY A 232 -5.26 -40.91 -25.21
N ILE A 233 -4.82 -41.52 -24.12
CA ILE A 233 -4.97 -41.04 -22.73
C ILE A 233 -3.73 -40.30 -22.31
#